data_f6c962560a128cf127b824df452b5b4c
#
_entry.id   f6c962560a128cf127b824df452b5b4c
#
_cell.length_a   1.000
_cell.length_b   1.000
_cell.length_c   1.000
_cell.angle_alpha   90.00
_cell.angle_beta   90.00
_cell.angle_gamma   90.00
#
_symmetry.space_group_name_H-M   'P 1'
#
loop_
_entity.id
_entity.type
_entity.pdbx_description
1 polymer ?
#
loop_
_entity_poly.entity_id
_entity_poly.type
_entity_poly.pdbx_seq_one_letter_code
_entity_poly.pdbx_strand_id
1 'polypeptide(L)'
;MSGKPAARKSDTVSCPRCGGTAIDSGSPNVFFDGLPAARVTDCTTCGSILTMAAMSSVQINGQAALVTGSQGTHGDTITGGSSSIIIGNSFTPAPVSPVAPMSAHLVEPSNYQSPVTASAPSSSPIVSADDSVLEEEEEEEELDKEKPVGITLRIGVFFDGTLNNANNSMMGQLCGATHAIKSEDLDASCRPYMADPESSYANDTSNIKKLSELYFSSREVLDEGKLHLKFETVYVDGIGTSSGQPDSMLGASMGRGEMGVTGKVDEAFKKIGRAIYDFSQTYPDSKIIHLTFDTFGFSRGAAAARHFSNEVALGQSGPLGNISKIFRGAFHQAYSVEYQHDVQMGFIGLFDTVPSVGGLANLGYIRSQTQPGLKLYLPRRLFPNVVQLAARDEIRANFALNRVKPDHLEITLPGVHSDLGGGYFPQSEENLLISPMQVLVVTGTTDVKYTSIYRDAQRVKAQWEAKGWPSEMLEIVTPYVRGLPPSQQNSFNPDKLVYAALQLKRPVRGELSRVYLRVMYALAKERGVRFKQLDEQYPSYTIPAELQALSERFVAGDYSTTPAEEQLLRLKYIHTSASWNPPTILQGSTPRTSAELLYFNAPTTDGIRVQHPHVPD
;
A
#
# COMPACT_ATOMS: atom_id res chain seq x y z
N MET A 1 38.48 -6.58 -11.91
CA MET A 1 37.06 -6.14 -11.98
C MET A 1 36.20 -7.39 -12.08
N SER A 2 35.33 -7.62 -11.09
CA SER A 2 34.49 -8.85 -11.02
C SER A 2 33.09 -8.63 -11.55
N GLY A 3 32.96 -7.91 -12.66
CA GLY A 3 31.67 -7.69 -13.33
C GLY A 3 31.47 -8.66 -14.50
N LYS A 4 30.21 -8.81 -14.93
CA LYS A 4 29.82 -9.62 -16.09
C LYS A 4 29.07 -8.77 -17.12
N PRO A 5 29.15 -9.12 -18.42
CA PRO A 5 28.40 -8.43 -19.47
C PRO A 5 26.91 -8.41 -19.18
N ALA A 6 26.28 -7.24 -19.30
CA ALA A 6 24.85 -7.06 -19.13
C ALA A 6 24.08 -7.77 -20.26
N ALA A 7 23.03 -8.52 -19.92
CA ALA A 7 22.21 -9.24 -20.90
C ALA A 7 21.11 -8.34 -21.49
N ARG A 8 20.77 -8.59 -22.76
CA ARG A 8 19.81 -7.79 -23.54
C ARG A 8 18.88 -8.70 -24.34
N LYS A 9 17.76 -8.21 -24.76
CA LYS A 9 16.93 -8.88 -25.77
C LYS A 9 17.79 -9.27 -26.98
N SER A 10 17.59 -10.45 -27.53
CA SER A 10 18.32 -11.08 -28.62
C SER A 10 19.72 -11.63 -28.27
N ASP A 11 20.21 -11.46 -27.06
CA ASP A 11 21.45 -12.11 -26.64
C ASP A 11 21.27 -13.62 -26.55
N THR A 12 22.33 -14.35 -26.86
CA THR A 12 22.32 -15.81 -26.98
C THR A 12 22.19 -16.52 -25.63
N VAL A 13 21.43 -17.61 -25.64
CA VAL A 13 21.19 -18.49 -24.47
C VAL A 13 21.44 -19.93 -24.88
N SER A 14 22.21 -20.67 -24.08
CA SER A 14 22.39 -22.11 -24.23
C SER A 14 21.35 -22.83 -23.39
N CYS A 15 20.44 -23.59 -24.04
CA CYS A 15 19.34 -24.29 -23.38
C CYS A 15 19.50 -25.80 -23.51
N PRO A 16 19.56 -26.58 -22.39
CA PRO A 16 19.67 -28.05 -22.45
C PRO A 16 18.50 -28.74 -23.14
N ARG A 17 17.33 -28.10 -23.18
CA ARG A 17 16.11 -28.66 -23.78
C ARG A 17 15.95 -28.34 -25.26
N CYS A 18 16.42 -27.18 -25.69
CA CYS A 18 16.11 -26.60 -26.99
C CYS A 18 17.38 -26.32 -27.83
N GLY A 19 18.57 -26.52 -27.27
CA GLY A 19 19.84 -26.12 -27.92
C GLY A 19 20.10 -24.61 -27.79
N GLY A 20 20.53 -23.96 -28.86
CA GLY A 20 20.71 -22.52 -28.92
C GLY A 20 19.37 -21.77 -28.99
N THR A 21 19.17 -20.79 -28.18
CA THR A 21 17.99 -19.91 -28.16
C THR A 21 18.44 -18.47 -27.87
N ALA A 22 17.53 -17.50 -27.84
CA ALA A 22 17.82 -16.10 -27.54
C ALA A 22 16.82 -15.53 -26.53
N ILE A 23 17.20 -14.46 -25.86
CA ILE A 23 16.30 -13.69 -24.99
C ILE A 23 15.25 -12.99 -25.86
N ASP A 24 13.96 -13.21 -25.60
CA ASP A 24 12.87 -12.70 -26.42
C ASP A 24 12.21 -11.45 -25.84
N SER A 25 12.24 -11.25 -24.52
CA SER A 25 11.68 -10.07 -23.85
C SER A 25 12.76 -9.27 -23.11
N GLY A 26 12.44 -8.03 -22.76
CA GLY A 26 13.32 -7.12 -22.02
C GLY A 26 12.59 -5.86 -21.56
N SER A 27 13.31 -4.97 -20.90
CA SER A 27 12.77 -3.71 -20.39
C SER A 27 12.16 -2.86 -21.50
N PRO A 28 10.97 -2.27 -21.30
CA PRO A 28 10.33 -1.40 -22.29
C PRO A 28 10.99 -0.02 -22.40
N ASN A 29 11.79 0.40 -21.41
CA ASN A 29 12.31 1.77 -21.29
C ASN A 29 13.78 1.87 -20.85
N VAL A 30 14.45 0.74 -20.60
CA VAL A 30 15.90 0.71 -20.32
C VAL A 30 16.59 -0.11 -21.40
N PHE A 31 17.62 0.46 -22.00
CA PHE A 31 18.33 -0.13 -23.13
C PHE A 31 19.83 -0.22 -22.84
N PHE A 32 20.42 -1.33 -23.20
CA PHE A 32 21.86 -1.56 -23.20
C PHE A 32 22.34 -1.70 -24.64
N ASP A 33 23.25 -0.83 -25.08
CA ASP A 33 23.71 -0.73 -26.48
C ASP A 33 22.54 -0.72 -27.49
N GLY A 34 21.46 0.01 -27.19
CA GLY A 34 20.30 0.15 -28.07
C GLY A 34 19.33 -1.04 -28.07
N LEU A 35 19.59 -2.12 -27.32
CA LEU A 35 18.69 -3.27 -27.16
C LEU A 35 18.03 -3.26 -25.76
N PRO A 36 16.74 -3.68 -25.65
CA PRO A 36 16.05 -3.75 -24.36
C PRO A 36 16.84 -4.58 -23.34
N ALA A 37 17.09 -4.01 -22.16
CA ALA A 37 17.83 -4.66 -21.08
C ALA A 37 17.05 -5.87 -20.55
N ALA A 38 17.69 -7.02 -20.41
CA ALA A 38 17.08 -8.24 -19.90
C ALA A 38 17.04 -8.27 -18.37
N ARG A 39 15.94 -8.77 -17.82
CA ARG A 39 15.64 -8.79 -16.39
C ARG A 39 15.16 -10.16 -15.94
N VAL A 40 15.24 -10.44 -14.66
CA VAL A 40 14.53 -11.58 -14.07
C VAL A 40 13.05 -11.50 -14.46
N THR A 41 12.44 -12.62 -14.79
CA THR A 41 11.10 -12.82 -15.38
C THR A 41 10.95 -12.57 -16.88
N ASP A 42 11.97 -12.04 -17.56
CA ASP A 42 11.97 -12.02 -19.02
C ASP A 42 12.11 -13.45 -19.58
N CYS A 43 11.62 -13.70 -20.79
CA CYS A 43 11.58 -15.03 -21.40
C CYS A 43 12.54 -15.18 -22.60
N THR A 44 12.83 -16.42 -22.93
CA THR A 44 13.57 -16.79 -24.12
C THR A 44 12.62 -17.23 -25.24
N THR A 45 13.10 -17.24 -26.48
CA THR A 45 12.33 -17.68 -27.65
C THR A 45 11.87 -19.15 -27.57
N CYS A 46 12.47 -19.96 -26.71
CA CYS A 46 12.01 -21.33 -26.42
C CYS A 46 11.06 -21.45 -25.23
N GLY A 47 10.58 -20.33 -24.68
CA GLY A 47 9.61 -20.29 -23.59
C GLY A 47 10.19 -20.49 -22.18
N SER A 48 11.51 -20.53 -22.01
CA SER A 48 12.11 -20.52 -20.67
C SER A 48 11.95 -19.14 -20.03
N ILE A 49 11.57 -19.09 -18.76
CA ILE A 49 11.55 -17.87 -17.97
C ILE A 49 12.89 -17.74 -17.25
N LEU A 50 13.53 -16.59 -17.37
CA LEU A 50 14.80 -16.29 -16.74
C LEU A 50 14.56 -15.93 -15.27
N THR A 51 15.01 -16.80 -14.35
CA THR A 51 14.62 -16.74 -12.93
C THR A 51 15.76 -16.41 -11.99
N MET A 52 17.00 -16.62 -12.39
CA MET A 52 18.16 -16.47 -11.52
C MET A 52 19.17 -15.50 -12.13
N ALA A 53 19.32 -14.33 -11.50
CA ALA A 53 20.37 -13.37 -11.83
C ALA A 53 21.72 -13.82 -11.24
N ALA A 54 22.74 -13.94 -12.09
CA ALA A 54 24.10 -14.21 -11.63
C ALA A 54 24.69 -13.03 -10.81
N MET A 55 24.09 -11.83 -10.91
CA MET A 55 24.42 -10.63 -10.15
C MET A 55 23.15 -9.81 -9.93
N SER A 56 22.90 -9.39 -8.68
CA SER A 56 21.65 -8.70 -8.27
C SER A 56 21.83 -7.24 -7.87
N SER A 57 23.01 -6.66 -8.06
CA SER A 57 23.32 -5.30 -7.61
C SER A 57 22.61 -4.18 -8.41
N VAL A 58 22.11 -4.50 -9.60
CA VAL A 58 21.40 -3.55 -10.49
C VAL A 58 19.98 -4.05 -10.70
N GLN A 59 19.02 -3.15 -10.49
CA GLN A 59 17.62 -3.43 -10.78
C GLN A 59 17.12 -2.53 -11.91
N ILE A 60 16.30 -3.10 -12.77
CA ILE A 60 15.68 -2.45 -13.93
C ILE A 60 14.18 -2.66 -13.81
N ASN A 61 13.42 -1.58 -13.59
CA ASN A 61 11.97 -1.62 -13.35
C ASN A 61 11.60 -2.56 -12.18
N GLY A 62 12.38 -2.52 -11.09
CA GLY A 62 12.13 -3.34 -9.90
C GLY A 62 12.56 -4.81 -10.02
N GLN A 63 13.16 -5.23 -11.14
CA GLN A 63 13.65 -6.59 -11.37
C GLN A 63 15.16 -6.62 -11.54
N ALA A 64 15.81 -7.66 -11.01
CA ALA A 64 17.26 -7.78 -11.11
C ALA A 64 17.68 -7.86 -12.59
N ALA A 65 18.69 -7.06 -12.96
CA ALA A 65 19.28 -7.09 -14.28
C ALA A 65 19.98 -8.44 -14.51
N LEU A 66 19.79 -9.01 -15.67
CA LEU A 66 20.46 -10.23 -16.06
C LEU A 66 21.83 -9.93 -16.68
N VAL A 67 22.74 -10.88 -16.50
CA VAL A 67 24.10 -10.83 -17.03
C VAL A 67 24.46 -12.19 -17.62
N THR A 68 25.54 -12.26 -18.35
CA THR A 68 26.11 -13.54 -18.80
C THR A 68 26.29 -14.51 -17.63
N GLY A 69 25.76 -15.73 -17.76
CA GLY A 69 25.77 -16.76 -16.73
C GLY A 69 24.51 -16.75 -15.84
N SER A 70 23.52 -15.87 -16.07
CA SER A 70 22.18 -15.97 -15.46
C SER A 70 21.41 -17.16 -16.04
N GLN A 71 20.48 -17.73 -15.27
CA GLN A 71 19.81 -19.00 -15.61
C GLN A 71 18.29 -18.86 -15.69
N GLY A 72 17.67 -19.78 -16.44
CA GLY A 72 16.23 -19.89 -16.61
C GLY A 72 15.65 -21.25 -16.20
N THR A 73 14.32 -21.36 -16.30
CA THR A 73 13.53 -22.51 -15.84
C THR A 73 13.82 -23.82 -16.60
N HIS A 74 14.40 -23.75 -17.79
CA HIS A 74 14.82 -24.94 -18.54
C HIS A 74 16.24 -25.43 -18.19
N GLY A 75 16.91 -24.80 -17.19
CA GLY A 75 18.32 -25.00 -16.90
C GLY A 75 19.24 -24.33 -17.93
N ASP A 76 18.70 -23.45 -18.70
CA ASP A 76 19.38 -22.65 -19.70
C ASP A 76 20.25 -21.57 -19.05
N THR A 77 21.32 -21.18 -19.77
CA THR A 77 22.27 -20.20 -19.28
C THR A 77 22.51 -19.15 -20.37
N ILE A 78 22.47 -17.87 -19.99
CA ILE A 78 22.77 -16.75 -20.87
C ILE A 78 24.25 -16.75 -21.20
N THR A 79 24.58 -16.82 -22.49
CA THR A 79 25.95 -16.85 -23.01
C THR A 79 26.36 -15.55 -23.72
N GLY A 80 25.39 -14.79 -24.24
CA GLY A 80 25.60 -13.47 -24.84
C GLY A 80 25.44 -12.32 -23.86
N GLY A 81 25.92 -11.13 -24.22
CA GLY A 81 25.77 -9.90 -23.40
C GLY A 81 26.41 -8.70 -24.06
N SER A 82 26.20 -7.53 -23.45
CA SER A 82 26.77 -6.24 -23.87
C SER A 82 28.29 -6.27 -23.89
N SER A 83 28.89 -5.70 -24.93
CA SER A 83 30.34 -5.51 -25.01
C SER A 83 30.84 -4.26 -24.25
N SER A 84 29.93 -3.33 -23.94
CA SER A 84 30.26 -2.03 -23.34
C SER A 84 29.76 -1.87 -21.91
N ILE A 85 28.73 -2.64 -21.50
CA ILE A 85 28.10 -2.49 -20.20
C ILE A 85 28.39 -3.72 -19.34
N ILE A 86 29.09 -3.49 -18.22
CA ILE A 86 29.48 -4.52 -17.27
C ILE A 86 28.77 -4.26 -15.94
N ILE A 87 28.06 -5.24 -15.43
CA ILE A 87 27.37 -5.21 -14.13
C ILE A 87 28.19 -6.03 -13.12
N GLY A 88 28.52 -5.42 -11.98
CA GLY A 88 29.30 -6.06 -10.90
C GLY A 88 28.71 -5.85 -9.53
N ASN A 89 29.16 -6.65 -8.54
CA ASN A 89 28.67 -6.59 -7.16
C ASN A 89 29.47 -5.60 -6.27
N SER A 90 30.51 -4.95 -6.78
CA SER A 90 31.31 -3.96 -6.06
C SER A 90 31.17 -2.58 -6.72
N PHE A 91 30.83 -1.58 -5.92
CA PHE A 91 30.76 -0.18 -6.32
C PHE A 91 32.05 0.54 -5.86
N THR A 92 32.83 1.07 -6.80
CA THR A 92 33.87 2.04 -6.52
C THR A 92 33.39 3.37 -7.08
N PRO A 93 33.13 4.41 -6.25
CA PRO A 93 32.73 5.72 -6.78
C PRO A 93 33.82 6.25 -7.71
N ALA A 94 33.45 6.66 -8.92
CA ALA A 94 34.32 7.43 -9.76
C ALA A 94 34.61 8.79 -9.10
N PRO A 95 35.83 9.33 -9.16
CA PRO A 95 36.12 10.67 -8.68
C PRO A 95 35.23 11.68 -9.41
N VAL A 96 34.44 12.45 -8.66
CA VAL A 96 33.61 13.51 -9.21
C VAL A 96 34.53 14.66 -9.65
N SER A 97 34.72 14.83 -10.94
CA SER A 97 35.33 16.06 -11.47
C SER A 97 34.31 17.20 -11.32
N PRO A 98 34.67 18.36 -10.77
CA PRO A 98 33.73 19.47 -10.65
C PRO A 98 33.31 19.93 -12.07
N VAL A 99 32.02 19.94 -12.31
CA VAL A 99 31.42 20.47 -13.52
C VAL A 99 31.59 21.98 -13.49
N ALA A 100 32.30 22.55 -14.46
CA ALA A 100 32.38 23.99 -14.65
C ALA A 100 30.98 24.56 -14.90
N PRO A 101 30.64 25.76 -14.36
CA PRO A 101 29.33 26.36 -14.58
C PRO A 101 29.15 26.68 -16.07
N MET A 102 28.08 26.15 -16.66
CA MET A 102 27.67 26.50 -18.02
C MET A 102 27.26 27.98 -18.06
N SER A 103 27.98 28.77 -18.82
CA SER A 103 27.58 30.13 -19.13
C SER A 103 26.27 30.13 -19.92
N ALA A 104 25.29 30.86 -19.41
CA ALA A 104 24.03 31.09 -20.10
C ALA A 104 24.28 31.92 -21.37
N HIS A 105 24.21 31.29 -22.53
CA HIS A 105 24.05 32.03 -23.78
C HIS A 105 22.56 32.33 -23.95
N LEU A 106 22.24 33.61 -23.81
CA LEU A 106 20.98 34.20 -24.25
C LEU A 106 20.92 34.10 -25.78
N VAL A 107 20.01 33.30 -26.30
CA VAL A 107 19.65 33.31 -27.72
C VAL A 107 18.44 34.23 -27.88
N GLU A 108 18.65 35.35 -28.55
CA GLU A 108 17.57 36.23 -28.98
C GLU A 108 16.66 35.57 -30.02
N PRO A 109 15.37 35.90 -30.07
CA PRO A 109 14.44 35.31 -31.04
C PRO A 109 14.64 35.96 -32.41
N SER A 110 15.02 35.17 -33.39
CA SER A 110 15.07 35.62 -34.80
C SER A 110 13.66 35.53 -35.40
N ASN A 111 13.22 36.69 -35.91
CA ASN A 111 12.05 36.89 -36.76
C ASN A 111 12.11 36.00 -38.01
N TYR A 112 11.07 35.20 -38.23
CA TYR A 112 10.79 34.65 -39.55
C TYR A 112 9.44 35.19 -40.03
N GLN A 113 9.54 36.06 -41.06
CA GLN A 113 8.38 36.57 -41.81
C GLN A 113 7.91 35.51 -42.81
N SER A 114 6.63 35.36 -42.88
CA SER A 114 5.91 34.60 -43.91
C SER A 114 5.91 35.41 -45.24
N PRO A 115 5.99 34.78 -46.42
CA PRO A 115 5.52 35.41 -47.63
C PRO A 115 4.09 34.97 -47.93
N VAL A 116 3.25 35.99 -48.06
CA VAL A 116 1.92 35.95 -48.71
C VAL A 116 2.13 36.05 -50.20
N THR A 117 1.48 35.22 -51.01
CA THR A 117 1.03 35.62 -52.34
C THR A 117 -0.29 34.89 -52.71
N ALA A 118 -1.21 35.72 -53.06
CA ALA A 118 -2.50 35.45 -53.58
C ALA A 118 -2.52 35.00 -55.05
N SER A 119 -3.54 34.30 -55.47
CA SER A 119 -4.35 34.68 -56.64
C SER A 119 -5.40 33.61 -56.96
N ALA A 120 -6.65 34.01 -56.96
CA ALA A 120 -7.71 33.45 -57.80
C ALA A 120 -7.67 34.16 -59.18
N PRO A 121 -8.30 33.68 -60.26
CA PRO A 121 -9.74 33.77 -60.38
C PRO A 121 -10.44 32.68 -61.23
N SER A 122 -11.76 32.51 -60.98
CA SER A 122 -12.92 32.67 -61.88
C SER A 122 -12.91 31.93 -63.23
N SER A 123 -13.94 31.08 -63.42
CA SER A 123 -15.06 31.34 -64.34
C SER A 123 -15.88 30.08 -64.61
N SER A 124 -17.21 30.20 -64.43
CA SER A 124 -18.23 29.36 -65.07
C SER A 124 -18.42 29.80 -66.54
N PRO A 125 -19.00 29.04 -67.47
CA PRO A 125 -20.45 29.01 -67.62
C PRO A 125 -21.05 27.67 -68.11
N ILE A 126 -22.30 27.40 -67.67
CA ILE A 126 -23.57 27.19 -68.35
C ILE A 126 -23.59 26.45 -69.72
N VAL A 127 -24.32 25.36 -69.81
CA VAL A 127 -25.57 25.20 -70.68
C VAL A 127 -26.02 23.73 -70.66
N SER A 128 -27.24 23.52 -70.19
CA SER A 128 -28.40 22.73 -70.55
C SER A 128 -28.27 21.56 -71.53
N ALA A 129 -28.95 20.45 -71.19
CA ALA A 129 -30.15 19.88 -71.84
C ALA A 129 -30.44 18.48 -71.25
N ASP A 130 -31.60 18.40 -70.70
CA ASP A 130 -32.68 17.45 -70.81
C ASP A 130 -32.34 16.05 -71.40
N ASP A 131 -32.47 15.01 -70.56
CA ASP A 131 -33.12 13.75 -70.96
C ASP A 131 -33.61 12.98 -69.75
N SER A 132 -34.91 12.73 -69.71
CA SER A 132 -35.62 11.93 -68.74
C SER A 132 -35.27 10.45 -68.84
N VAL A 133 -34.65 9.92 -67.74
CA VAL A 133 -34.63 8.49 -67.49
C VAL A 133 -35.12 8.24 -66.05
N LEU A 134 -36.09 7.37 -65.96
CA LEU A 134 -36.72 6.89 -64.74
C LEU A 134 -35.68 6.38 -63.76
N GLU A 135 -35.54 7.08 -62.69
CA GLU A 135 -34.80 6.57 -61.52
C GLU A 135 -35.75 5.71 -60.69
N GLU A 136 -35.52 4.42 -60.66
CA GLU A 136 -36.00 3.51 -59.62
C GLU A 136 -35.39 4.00 -58.29
N GLU A 137 -36.23 4.51 -57.39
CA GLU A 137 -35.90 4.78 -56.00
C GLU A 137 -35.56 3.43 -55.33
N GLU A 138 -34.29 3.05 -55.29
CA GLU A 138 -33.79 2.11 -54.29
C GLU A 138 -33.90 2.84 -52.93
N GLU A 139 -34.99 2.60 -52.21
CA GLU A 139 -35.06 2.83 -50.77
C GLU A 139 -33.94 1.97 -50.14
N GLU A 140 -32.75 2.57 -49.90
CA GLU A 140 -31.81 2.06 -48.93
C GLU A 140 -32.54 2.04 -47.57
N GLU A 141 -33.03 0.88 -47.16
CA GLU A 141 -33.31 0.60 -45.76
C GLU A 141 -32.05 0.88 -44.97
N GLU A 142 -31.88 2.09 -44.44
CA GLU A 142 -30.97 2.40 -43.38
C GLU A 142 -31.38 1.49 -42.21
N LEU A 143 -30.74 0.32 -42.10
CA LEU A 143 -30.82 -0.55 -40.94
C LEU A 143 -30.56 0.34 -39.73
N ASP A 144 -31.61 0.59 -38.96
CA ASP A 144 -31.62 1.37 -37.72
C ASP A 144 -30.61 0.68 -36.77
N LYS A 145 -29.32 1.04 -36.90
CA LYS A 145 -28.29 0.58 -36.00
C LYS A 145 -28.68 1.13 -34.65
N GLU A 146 -29.18 0.27 -33.77
CA GLU A 146 -29.54 0.60 -32.40
C GLU A 146 -28.42 1.48 -31.81
N LYS A 147 -28.77 2.70 -31.38
CA LYS A 147 -27.82 3.64 -30.79
C LYS A 147 -27.17 2.94 -29.62
N PRO A 148 -25.81 3.00 -29.49
CA PRO A 148 -25.12 2.32 -28.43
C PRO A 148 -25.68 2.72 -27.07
N VAL A 149 -25.97 1.72 -26.22
CA VAL A 149 -26.53 1.93 -24.89
C VAL A 149 -25.48 2.64 -24.01
N GLY A 150 -25.90 3.80 -23.46
CA GLY A 150 -25.02 4.56 -22.54
C GLY A 150 -24.99 3.94 -21.15
N ILE A 151 -23.79 3.63 -20.65
CA ILE A 151 -23.58 2.95 -19.37
C ILE A 151 -22.88 3.87 -18.37
N THR A 152 -23.38 3.91 -17.13
CA THR A 152 -22.63 4.42 -15.98
C THR A 152 -21.82 3.28 -15.38
N LEU A 153 -20.49 3.35 -15.47
CA LEU A 153 -19.59 2.41 -14.84
C LEU A 153 -19.17 2.94 -13.46
N ARG A 154 -19.54 2.20 -12.38
CA ARG A 154 -19.20 2.54 -11.00
C ARG A 154 -18.13 1.57 -10.48
N ILE A 155 -17.01 2.10 -10.03
CA ILE A 155 -15.84 1.31 -9.64
C ILE A 155 -15.50 1.57 -8.18
N GLY A 156 -15.55 0.51 -7.36
CA GLY A 156 -15.00 0.52 -6.00
C GLY A 156 -13.49 0.31 -6.03
N VAL A 157 -12.71 1.22 -5.48
CA VAL A 157 -11.25 1.14 -5.43
C VAL A 157 -10.78 1.07 -3.98
N PHE A 158 -10.08 -0.02 -3.62
CA PHE A 158 -9.75 -0.39 -2.26
C PHE A 158 -8.24 -0.44 -2.06
N PHE A 159 -7.70 0.52 -1.30
CA PHE A 159 -6.27 0.62 -1.00
C PHE A 159 -5.98 0.06 0.40
N ASP A 160 -5.33 -1.09 0.48
CA ASP A 160 -5.07 -1.72 1.77
C ASP A 160 -3.94 -1.05 2.55
N GLY A 161 -3.93 -1.32 3.87
CA GLY A 161 -2.93 -0.81 4.79
C GLY A 161 -1.55 -1.42 4.55
N THR A 162 -0.52 -0.76 5.06
CA THR A 162 0.85 -1.25 5.01
C THR A 162 0.98 -2.64 5.61
N LEU A 163 1.71 -3.51 4.93
CA LEU A 163 1.89 -4.92 5.32
C LEU A 163 0.55 -5.68 5.44
N ASN A 164 -0.52 -5.19 4.81
CA ASN A 164 -1.75 -5.94 4.62
C ASN A 164 -1.85 -6.38 3.15
N ASN A 165 -1.95 -7.67 2.95
CA ASN A 165 -2.07 -8.28 1.64
C ASN A 165 -3.00 -9.49 1.77
N ALA A 166 -4.16 -9.39 1.12
CA ALA A 166 -5.21 -10.39 1.25
C ALA A 166 -4.76 -11.80 0.83
N ASN A 167 -3.92 -11.90 -0.19
CA ASN A 167 -3.41 -13.17 -0.67
C ASN A 167 -2.39 -13.75 0.32
N ASN A 168 -1.47 -12.93 0.82
CA ASN A 168 -0.47 -13.35 1.80
C ASN A 168 -1.13 -13.74 3.13
N SER A 169 -2.13 -12.97 3.62
CA SER A 169 -2.91 -13.32 4.80
C SER A 169 -3.64 -14.67 4.64
N MET A 170 -4.26 -14.91 3.49
CA MET A 170 -4.89 -16.20 3.20
C MET A 170 -3.87 -17.34 3.18
N MET A 171 -2.73 -17.16 2.55
CA MET A 171 -1.64 -18.14 2.55
C MET A 171 -1.11 -18.38 3.97
N GLY A 172 -0.93 -17.31 4.76
CA GLY A 172 -0.53 -17.43 6.16
C GLY A 172 -1.52 -18.24 6.99
N GLN A 173 -2.82 -18.03 6.82
CA GLN A 173 -3.86 -18.81 7.49
C GLN A 173 -3.80 -20.30 7.10
N LEU A 174 -3.63 -20.61 5.82
CA LEU A 174 -3.45 -21.98 5.33
C LEU A 174 -2.17 -22.63 5.86
N CYS A 175 -1.14 -21.84 6.14
CA CYS A 175 0.13 -22.29 6.72
C CYS A 175 0.16 -22.27 8.26
N GLY A 176 -0.95 -22.03 8.93
CA GLY A 176 -1.08 -22.10 10.38
C GLY A 176 -0.81 -20.81 11.15
N ALA A 177 -0.85 -19.64 10.52
CA ALA A 177 -0.70 -18.36 11.21
C ALA A 177 -1.77 -18.12 12.29
N THR A 178 -2.95 -18.74 12.15
CA THR A 178 -4.09 -18.59 13.08
C THR A 178 -4.19 -19.70 14.13
N HIS A 179 -3.39 -20.75 14.02
CA HIS A 179 -3.36 -21.87 14.97
C HIS A 179 -1.96 -22.48 15.01
N ALA A 180 -1.56 -22.95 16.17
CA ALA A 180 -0.23 -23.53 16.35
C ALA A 180 -0.10 -24.85 15.57
N ILE A 181 0.46 -24.75 14.36
CA ILE A 181 1.01 -25.92 13.65
C ILE A 181 2.46 -26.05 14.09
N LYS A 182 2.87 -27.28 14.42
CA LYS A 182 4.27 -27.53 14.70
C LYS A 182 5.11 -27.20 13.47
N SER A 183 6.27 -26.60 13.67
CA SER A 183 7.16 -26.19 12.56
C SER A 183 7.59 -27.34 11.65
N GLU A 184 7.55 -28.59 12.15
CA GLU A 184 7.80 -29.83 11.41
C GLU A 184 6.66 -30.22 10.47
N ASP A 185 5.42 -29.81 10.79
CA ASP A 185 4.21 -30.09 10.03
C ASP A 185 3.88 -28.97 9.01
N LEU A 186 4.61 -27.85 9.04
CA LEU A 186 4.46 -26.76 8.08
C LEU A 186 5.00 -27.19 6.72
N ASP A 187 4.21 -26.94 5.67
CA ASP A 187 4.68 -27.08 4.29
C ASP A 187 5.98 -26.28 4.09
N ALA A 188 6.93 -26.83 3.36
CA ALA A 188 8.21 -26.20 3.10
C ALA A 188 8.07 -24.87 2.34
N SER A 189 6.99 -24.68 1.58
CA SER A 189 6.66 -23.44 0.88
C SER A 189 6.23 -22.33 1.84
N CYS A 190 5.66 -22.66 3.00
CA CYS A 190 5.19 -21.72 4.00
C CYS A 190 6.31 -21.23 4.94
N ARG A 191 7.33 -22.06 5.21
CA ARG A 191 8.39 -21.78 6.19
C ARG A 191 9.12 -20.45 6.00
N PRO A 192 9.47 -20.04 4.76
CA PRO A 192 10.17 -18.77 4.56
C PRO A 192 9.38 -17.53 4.98
N TYR A 193 8.04 -17.63 4.93
CA TYR A 193 7.12 -16.51 5.17
C TYR A 193 6.62 -16.44 6.62
N MET A 194 6.66 -17.58 7.34
CA MET A 194 6.20 -17.68 8.73
C MET A 194 7.28 -17.37 9.76
N ALA A 195 8.52 -17.11 9.33
CA ALA A 195 9.64 -16.79 10.22
C ALA A 195 9.55 -15.40 10.85
N ASP A 196 8.79 -14.48 10.23
CA ASP A 196 8.59 -13.11 10.69
C ASP A 196 7.16 -12.90 11.17
N PRO A 197 6.92 -12.77 12.48
CA PRO A 197 5.58 -12.55 13.04
C PRO A 197 4.99 -11.17 12.69
N GLU A 198 5.79 -10.24 12.16
CA GLU A 198 5.33 -8.92 11.70
C GLU A 198 5.09 -8.88 10.18
N SER A 199 5.21 -10.01 9.48
CA SER A 199 4.99 -10.09 8.04
C SER A 199 3.51 -10.04 7.66
N SER A 200 3.22 -9.72 6.39
CA SER A 200 1.86 -9.74 5.83
C SER A 200 1.19 -11.12 5.86
N TYR A 201 1.97 -12.19 5.98
CA TYR A 201 1.49 -13.57 6.15
C TYR A 201 0.97 -13.84 7.57
N ALA A 202 1.41 -13.06 8.55
CA ALA A 202 1.00 -13.16 9.94
C ALA A 202 -0.12 -12.19 10.34
N ASN A 203 -0.83 -11.62 9.37
CA ASN A 203 -1.98 -10.73 9.58
C ASN A 203 -3.31 -11.38 9.21
N ASP A 204 -4.38 -11.04 9.94
CA ASP A 204 -5.75 -11.30 9.49
C ASP A 204 -6.14 -10.31 8.38
N THR A 205 -7.26 -10.58 7.70
CA THR A 205 -7.80 -9.71 6.65
C THR A 205 -8.22 -8.35 7.20
N SER A 206 -7.80 -7.29 6.54
CA SER A 206 -8.18 -5.92 6.89
C SER A 206 -9.66 -5.61 6.59
N ASN A 207 -10.17 -4.51 7.14
CA ASN A 207 -11.50 -3.99 6.81
C ASN A 207 -11.60 -3.51 5.35
N ILE A 208 -10.47 -3.11 4.74
CA ILE A 208 -10.43 -2.74 3.32
C ILE A 208 -10.72 -3.96 2.44
N LYS A 209 -10.08 -5.09 2.72
CA LYS A 209 -10.36 -6.33 1.98
C LYS A 209 -11.80 -6.79 2.20
N LYS A 210 -12.28 -6.78 3.44
CA LYS A 210 -13.67 -7.14 3.78
C LYS A 210 -14.69 -6.24 3.05
N LEU A 211 -14.47 -4.92 3.00
CA LEU A 211 -15.32 -4.00 2.25
C LEU A 211 -15.25 -4.26 0.73
N SER A 212 -14.09 -4.62 0.20
CA SER A 212 -13.95 -4.94 -1.23
C SER A 212 -14.73 -6.19 -1.63
N GLU A 213 -14.86 -7.18 -0.74
CA GLU A 213 -15.67 -8.39 -0.96
C GLU A 213 -17.16 -8.12 -0.83
N LEU A 214 -17.52 -7.22 0.09
CA LEU A 214 -18.90 -6.78 0.29
C LEU A 214 -19.35 -5.80 -0.80
N TYR A 215 -18.44 -5.10 -1.47
CA TYR A 215 -18.82 -4.16 -2.52
C TYR A 215 -19.61 -4.88 -3.62
N PHE A 216 -20.69 -4.25 -4.03
CA PHE A 216 -21.54 -4.83 -5.07
C PHE A 216 -20.80 -4.81 -6.40
N SER A 217 -20.61 -5.97 -7.00
CA SER A 217 -20.11 -6.11 -8.37
C SER A 217 -21.13 -6.89 -9.18
N SER A 218 -21.50 -6.37 -10.35
CA SER A 218 -22.47 -7.02 -11.22
C SER A 218 -21.77 -7.79 -12.34
N ARG A 219 -22.26 -9.00 -12.64
CA ARG A 219 -21.79 -9.74 -13.82
C ARG A 219 -22.33 -9.11 -15.11
N GLU A 220 -23.56 -8.59 -15.05
CA GLU A 220 -24.28 -8.00 -16.15
C GLU A 220 -24.51 -6.52 -15.91
N VAL A 221 -24.89 -5.79 -16.96
CA VAL A 221 -25.39 -4.42 -16.85
C VAL A 221 -26.76 -4.48 -16.22
N LEU A 222 -26.98 -3.66 -15.19
CA LEU A 222 -28.28 -3.55 -14.53
C LEU A 222 -29.09 -2.47 -15.23
N ASP A 223 -30.34 -2.80 -15.58
CA ASP A 223 -31.30 -1.85 -16.10
C ASP A 223 -32.18 -1.31 -14.96
N GLU A 224 -32.02 -0.02 -14.65
CA GLU A 224 -32.81 0.71 -13.65
C GLU A 224 -33.62 1.82 -14.34
N GLY A 225 -34.43 1.44 -15.29
CA GLY A 225 -35.26 2.32 -16.07
C GLY A 225 -34.47 3.12 -17.10
N LYS A 226 -34.15 4.39 -16.79
CA LYS A 226 -33.35 5.25 -17.70
C LYS A 226 -31.84 5.11 -17.51
N LEU A 227 -31.39 4.34 -16.50
CA LEU A 227 -29.98 4.20 -16.13
C LEU A 227 -29.54 2.76 -16.33
N HIS A 228 -28.50 2.59 -17.12
CA HIS A 228 -27.80 1.32 -17.24
C HIS A 228 -26.51 1.39 -16.41
N LEU A 229 -26.39 0.51 -15.40
CA LEU A 229 -25.35 0.54 -14.40
C LEU A 229 -24.49 -0.71 -14.48
N LYS A 230 -23.18 -0.55 -14.41
CA LYS A 230 -22.22 -1.63 -14.27
C LYS A 230 -21.33 -1.34 -13.05
N PHE A 231 -21.11 -2.35 -12.22
CA PHE A 231 -20.31 -2.24 -10.99
C PHE A 231 -19.08 -3.12 -11.09
N GLU A 232 -17.92 -2.54 -10.79
CA GLU A 232 -16.62 -3.22 -10.76
C GLU A 232 -15.88 -2.96 -9.46
N THR A 233 -14.95 -3.86 -9.10
CA THR A 233 -14.15 -3.77 -7.89
C THR A 233 -12.67 -3.87 -8.22
N VAL A 234 -11.88 -2.93 -7.73
CA VAL A 234 -10.42 -2.90 -7.84
C VAL A 234 -9.83 -2.91 -6.43
N TYR A 235 -9.15 -4.00 -6.07
CA TYR A 235 -8.39 -4.10 -4.84
C TYR A 235 -6.89 -3.92 -5.12
N VAL A 236 -6.23 -3.13 -4.26
CA VAL A 236 -4.80 -2.82 -4.32
C VAL A 236 -4.15 -3.24 -3.02
N ASP A 237 -3.21 -4.16 -3.11
CA ASP A 237 -2.44 -4.66 -1.96
C ASP A 237 -1.73 -3.54 -1.22
N GLY A 238 -1.52 -3.71 0.08
CA GLY A 238 -0.87 -2.74 0.93
C GLY A 238 0.56 -2.41 0.54
N ILE A 239 0.99 -1.22 0.91
CA ILE A 239 2.35 -0.72 0.64
C ILE A 239 3.38 -1.61 1.32
N GLY A 240 4.46 -1.93 0.60
CA GLY A 240 5.53 -2.81 1.07
C GLY A 240 5.26 -4.30 0.86
N THR A 241 4.12 -4.67 0.29
CA THR A 241 3.79 -6.07 0.01
C THR A 241 3.58 -6.33 -1.47
N SER A 242 3.82 -7.56 -1.87
CA SER A 242 3.44 -8.13 -3.16
C SER A 242 2.92 -9.54 -2.94
N SER A 243 1.82 -9.88 -3.61
CA SER A 243 1.18 -11.19 -3.45
C SER A 243 2.15 -12.33 -3.80
N GLY A 244 2.33 -13.27 -2.87
CA GLY A 244 3.22 -14.42 -3.02
C GLY A 244 4.73 -14.11 -2.92
N GLN A 245 5.11 -12.92 -2.44
CA GLN A 245 6.50 -12.49 -2.28
C GLN A 245 6.81 -12.12 -0.83
N PRO A 246 8.09 -12.16 -0.41
CA PRO A 246 8.49 -11.58 0.88
C PRO A 246 8.19 -10.09 0.95
N ASP A 247 7.83 -9.60 2.12
CA ASP A 247 7.60 -8.18 2.34
C ASP A 247 8.89 -7.36 2.19
N SER A 248 8.75 -6.17 1.63
CA SER A 248 9.85 -5.22 1.49
C SER A 248 9.82 -4.19 2.60
N MET A 249 10.63 -4.37 3.63
CA MET A 249 10.83 -3.37 4.71
C MET A 249 11.28 -2.01 4.18
N LEU A 250 12.09 -1.98 3.10
CA LEU A 250 12.54 -0.74 2.45
C LEU A 250 11.38 -0.05 1.69
N GLY A 251 10.56 -0.80 0.94
CA GLY A 251 9.35 -0.29 0.29
C GLY A 251 8.34 0.22 1.32
N ALA A 252 8.21 -0.51 2.42
CA ALA A 252 7.36 -0.14 3.55
C ALA A 252 7.83 1.16 4.22
N SER A 253 9.14 1.39 4.39
CA SER A 253 9.67 2.54 5.12
C SER A 253 9.85 3.81 4.28
N MET A 254 10.14 3.70 2.99
CA MET A 254 10.45 4.87 2.14
C MET A 254 9.21 5.53 1.52
N GLY A 255 8.09 4.83 1.42
CA GLY A 255 6.85 5.37 0.84
C GLY A 255 6.96 5.88 -0.62
N ARG A 256 8.10 5.62 -1.28
CA ARG A 256 8.45 6.08 -2.64
C ARG A 256 8.75 4.90 -3.57
N GLY A 257 8.63 5.13 -4.88
CA GLY A 257 8.80 4.10 -5.91
C GLY A 257 7.54 3.29 -6.17
N GLU A 258 7.66 2.24 -6.97
CA GLU A 258 6.51 1.40 -7.40
C GLU A 258 5.73 0.74 -6.23
N MET A 259 6.38 0.52 -5.09
CA MET A 259 5.77 -0.03 -3.88
C MET A 259 5.33 1.05 -2.87
N GLY A 260 5.50 2.33 -3.19
CA GLY A 260 5.07 3.47 -2.40
C GLY A 260 3.61 3.88 -2.66
N VAL A 261 3.15 4.94 -1.99
CA VAL A 261 1.77 5.46 -2.12
C VAL A 261 1.43 5.79 -3.58
N THR A 262 2.29 6.53 -4.27
CA THR A 262 2.08 6.91 -5.68
C THR A 262 2.07 5.71 -6.61
N GLY A 263 2.99 4.75 -6.42
CA GLY A 263 3.04 3.53 -7.22
C GLY A 263 1.79 2.66 -7.05
N LYS A 264 1.20 2.61 -5.85
CA LYS A 264 -0.08 1.93 -5.61
C LYS A 264 -1.27 2.63 -6.27
N VAL A 265 -1.22 3.96 -6.38
CA VAL A 265 -2.21 4.72 -7.15
C VAL A 265 -2.07 4.45 -8.65
N ASP A 266 -0.84 4.40 -9.17
CA ASP A 266 -0.59 4.01 -10.57
C ASP A 266 -1.04 2.58 -10.86
N GLU A 267 -0.85 1.65 -9.91
CA GLU A 267 -1.38 0.27 -9.99
C GLU A 267 -2.91 0.27 -10.08
N ALA A 268 -3.59 1.10 -9.27
CA ALA A 268 -5.05 1.24 -9.33
C ALA A 268 -5.51 1.70 -10.71
N PHE A 269 -4.89 2.72 -11.30
CA PHE A 269 -5.24 3.19 -12.65
C PHE A 269 -4.98 2.15 -13.74
N LYS A 270 -3.92 1.34 -13.63
CA LYS A 270 -3.69 0.20 -14.53
C LYS A 270 -4.82 -0.84 -14.43
N LYS A 271 -5.25 -1.18 -13.21
CA LYS A 271 -6.36 -2.11 -12.97
C LYS A 271 -7.69 -1.54 -13.47
N ILE A 272 -7.94 -0.23 -13.29
CA ILE A 272 -9.11 0.47 -13.85
C ILE A 272 -9.08 0.42 -15.38
N GLY A 273 -7.95 0.71 -16.01
CA GLY A 273 -7.80 0.60 -17.46
C GLY A 273 -8.10 -0.81 -17.97
N ARG A 274 -7.69 -1.84 -17.23
CA ARG A 274 -8.01 -3.23 -17.54
C ARG A 274 -9.52 -3.51 -17.43
N ALA A 275 -10.17 -3.04 -16.36
CA ALA A 275 -11.60 -3.20 -16.17
C ALA A 275 -12.41 -2.53 -17.30
N ILE A 276 -12.00 -1.33 -17.76
CA ILE A 276 -12.59 -0.63 -18.88
C ILE A 276 -12.39 -1.40 -20.20
N TYR A 277 -11.19 -1.96 -20.41
CA TYR A 277 -10.93 -2.82 -21.56
C TYR A 277 -11.81 -4.06 -21.55
N ASP A 278 -11.85 -4.80 -20.44
CA ASP A 278 -12.66 -6.01 -20.30
C ASP A 278 -14.16 -5.72 -20.48
N PHE A 279 -14.64 -4.58 -19.97
CA PHE A 279 -15.98 -4.09 -20.23
C PHE A 279 -16.23 -3.91 -21.74
N SER A 280 -15.33 -3.22 -22.45
CA SER A 280 -15.49 -2.95 -23.88
C SER A 280 -15.48 -4.21 -24.76
N GLN A 281 -14.79 -5.26 -24.31
CA GLN A 281 -14.78 -6.56 -24.99
C GLN A 281 -16.06 -7.36 -24.72
N THR A 282 -16.60 -7.24 -23.50
CA THR A 282 -17.81 -7.97 -23.08
C THR A 282 -19.09 -7.33 -23.63
N TYR A 283 -19.09 -6.00 -23.76
CA TYR A 283 -20.26 -5.21 -24.18
C TYR A 283 -19.90 -4.26 -25.32
N PRO A 284 -19.64 -4.76 -26.55
CA PRO A 284 -19.14 -3.94 -27.68
C PRO A 284 -20.14 -2.85 -28.11
N ASP A 285 -21.45 -3.13 -27.98
CA ASP A 285 -22.54 -2.23 -28.35
C ASP A 285 -22.89 -1.21 -27.25
N SER A 286 -22.26 -1.30 -26.09
CA SER A 286 -22.44 -0.37 -24.97
C SER A 286 -21.28 0.61 -24.88
N LYS A 287 -21.56 1.85 -24.47
CA LYS A 287 -20.55 2.91 -24.32
C LYS A 287 -20.63 3.55 -22.94
N ILE A 288 -19.47 3.74 -22.31
CA ILE A 288 -19.37 4.43 -21.02
C ILE A 288 -19.70 5.91 -21.25
N ILE A 289 -20.71 6.41 -20.55
CA ILE A 289 -21.12 7.83 -20.52
C ILE A 289 -20.74 8.51 -19.22
N HIS A 290 -20.65 7.75 -18.12
CA HIS A 290 -20.19 8.25 -16.81
C HIS A 290 -19.31 7.24 -16.10
N LEU A 291 -18.29 7.75 -15.38
CA LEU A 291 -17.49 7.01 -14.42
C LEU A 291 -17.77 7.53 -13.00
N THR A 292 -18.12 6.64 -12.10
CA THR A 292 -18.24 6.97 -10.67
C THR A 292 -17.27 6.10 -9.87
N PHE A 293 -16.50 6.72 -8.98
CA PHE A 293 -15.55 6.01 -8.12
C PHE A 293 -15.98 6.09 -6.67
N ASP A 294 -16.01 4.94 -5.99
CA ASP A 294 -16.03 4.85 -4.53
C ASP A 294 -14.66 4.37 -4.08
N THR A 295 -13.99 5.08 -3.20
CA THR A 295 -12.67 4.65 -2.75
C THR A 295 -12.62 4.46 -1.25
N PHE A 296 -11.86 3.44 -0.84
CA PHE A 296 -11.63 3.12 0.57
C PHE A 296 -10.13 2.92 0.80
N GLY A 297 -9.65 3.34 1.96
CA GLY A 297 -8.25 3.12 2.30
C GLY A 297 -8.00 3.03 3.79
N PHE A 298 -6.93 2.32 4.16
CA PHE A 298 -6.47 2.19 5.54
C PHE A 298 -5.00 2.63 5.65
N SER A 299 -4.65 3.40 6.69
CA SER A 299 -3.27 3.79 6.94
C SER A 299 -2.67 4.58 5.77
N ARG A 300 -1.53 4.12 5.19
CA ARG A 300 -0.99 4.66 3.94
C ARG A 300 -1.88 4.36 2.74
N GLY A 301 -2.68 3.31 2.76
CA GLY A 301 -3.75 3.09 1.80
C GLY A 301 -4.82 4.18 1.85
N ALA A 302 -5.10 4.74 3.04
CA ALA A 302 -5.97 5.91 3.15
C ALA A 302 -5.32 7.17 2.53
N ALA A 303 -4.01 7.34 2.66
CA ALA A 303 -3.29 8.39 1.95
C ALA A 303 -3.31 8.15 0.42
N ALA A 304 -3.21 6.89 -0.02
CA ALA A 304 -3.35 6.52 -1.43
C ALA A 304 -4.76 6.81 -1.96
N ALA A 305 -5.81 6.50 -1.19
CA ALA A 305 -7.19 6.81 -1.55
C ALA A 305 -7.42 8.33 -1.71
N ARG A 306 -6.82 9.16 -0.84
CA ARG A 306 -6.87 10.62 -0.96
C ARG A 306 -6.13 11.12 -2.20
N HIS A 307 -4.92 10.61 -2.44
CA HIS A 307 -4.14 10.97 -3.62
C HIS A 307 -4.85 10.52 -4.91
N PHE A 308 -5.34 9.29 -4.96
CA PHE A 308 -6.15 8.76 -6.06
C PHE A 308 -7.35 9.66 -6.39
N SER A 309 -8.09 10.10 -5.36
CA SER A 309 -9.24 10.97 -5.55
C SER A 309 -8.85 12.30 -6.20
N ASN A 310 -7.72 12.89 -5.78
CA ASN A 310 -7.18 14.10 -6.40
C ASN A 310 -6.72 13.86 -7.84
N GLU A 311 -6.12 12.69 -8.15
CA GLU A 311 -5.74 12.33 -9.52
C GLU A 311 -6.97 12.11 -10.43
N VAL A 312 -8.05 11.52 -9.89
CA VAL A 312 -9.36 11.41 -10.58
C VAL A 312 -9.92 12.81 -10.91
N ALA A 313 -9.83 13.74 -9.95
CA ALA A 313 -10.35 15.11 -10.12
C ALA A 313 -9.59 15.95 -11.16
N LEU A 314 -8.39 15.52 -11.61
CA LEU A 314 -7.71 16.14 -12.75
C LEU A 314 -8.40 15.89 -14.09
N GLY A 315 -9.33 14.93 -14.15
CA GLY A 315 -10.09 14.62 -15.35
C GLY A 315 -9.21 14.35 -16.56
N GLN A 316 -9.43 15.09 -17.64
CA GLN A 316 -8.68 14.96 -18.90
C GLN A 316 -7.15 15.17 -18.73
N SER A 317 -6.73 15.97 -17.77
CA SER A 317 -5.31 16.26 -17.51
C SER A 317 -4.62 15.20 -16.66
N GLY A 318 -5.40 14.28 -16.07
CA GLY A 318 -4.92 13.21 -15.19
C GLY A 318 -4.78 11.85 -15.88
N PRO A 319 -4.54 10.80 -15.08
CA PRO A 319 -4.41 9.43 -15.57
C PRO A 319 -5.63 8.92 -16.35
N LEU A 320 -6.84 9.34 -15.98
CA LEU A 320 -8.08 8.97 -16.67
C LEU A 320 -8.12 9.51 -18.11
N GLY A 321 -7.57 10.70 -18.37
CA GLY A 321 -7.45 11.24 -19.72
C GLY A 321 -6.59 10.36 -20.63
N ASN A 322 -5.52 9.74 -20.07
CA ASN A 322 -4.70 8.78 -20.82
C ASN A 322 -5.45 7.47 -21.07
N ILE A 323 -6.16 6.94 -20.05
CA ILE A 323 -6.97 5.73 -20.17
C ILE A 323 -8.06 5.93 -21.25
N SER A 324 -8.76 7.05 -21.24
CA SER A 324 -9.81 7.33 -22.22
C SER A 324 -9.28 7.44 -23.66
N LYS A 325 -8.07 7.95 -23.85
CA LYS A 325 -7.41 7.97 -25.16
C LYS A 325 -7.03 6.57 -25.66
N ILE A 326 -6.47 5.74 -24.76
CA ILE A 326 -6.06 4.37 -25.09
C ILE A 326 -7.27 3.50 -25.44
N PHE A 327 -8.35 3.61 -24.66
CA PHE A 327 -9.57 2.81 -24.81
C PHE A 327 -10.74 3.64 -25.38
N ARG A 328 -10.47 4.53 -26.32
CA ARG A 328 -11.48 5.47 -26.87
C ARG A 328 -12.77 4.76 -27.30
N GLY A 329 -12.66 3.58 -27.86
CA GLY A 329 -13.82 2.78 -28.30
C GLY A 329 -14.76 2.32 -27.18
N ALA A 330 -14.33 2.32 -25.92
CA ALA A 330 -15.16 1.98 -24.76
C ALA A 330 -16.08 3.13 -24.33
N PHE A 331 -15.80 4.36 -24.77
CA PHE A 331 -16.49 5.56 -24.32
C PHE A 331 -17.41 6.14 -25.39
N HIS A 332 -18.49 6.78 -24.96
CA HIS A 332 -19.38 7.54 -25.86
C HIS A 332 -18.61 8.68 -26.53
N GLN A 333 -19.06 9.11 -27.71
CA GLN A 333 -18.37 10.16 -28.47
C GLN A 333 -18.29 11.49 -27.73
N ALA A 334 -19.34 11.85 -26.97
CA ALA A 334 -19.40 13.08 -26.17
C ALA A 334 -18.60 13.00 -24.84
N TYR A 335 -18.05 11.85 -24.47
CA TYR A 335 -17.30 11.69 -23.21
C TYR A 335 -15.96 12.43 -23.27
N SER A 336 -15.76 13.42 -22.40
CA SER A 336 -14.61 14.32 -22.38
C SER A 336 -13.70 14.17 -21.15
N VAL A 337 -14.05 13.27 -20.21
CA VAL A 337 -13.36 13.07 -18.92
C VAL A 337 -13.44 14.33 -18.03
N GLU A 338 -14.50 15.10 -18.14
CA GLU A 338 -14.71 16.28 -17.30
C GLU A 338 -15.16 15.87 -15.90
N TYR A 339 -14.41 16.31 -14.87
CA TYR A 339 -14.75 16.02 -13.48
C TYR A 339 -16.04 16.75 -13.05
N GLN A 340 -16.91 16.06 -12.31
CA GLN A 340 -18.26 16.46 -11.92
C GLN A 340 -19.30 16.47 -13.08
N HIS A 341 -18.88 16.19 -14.30
CA HIS A 341 -19.79 15.98 -15.44
C HIS A 341 -19.75 14.52 -15.90
N ASP A 342 -18.61 14.06 -16.43
CA ASP A 342 -18.44 12.68 -16.93
C ASP A 342 -17.84 11.74 -15.87
N VAL A 343 -17.10 12.31 -14.91
CA VAL A 343 -16.39 11.59 -13.87
C VAL A 343 -16.69 12.20 -12.51
N GLN A 344 -16.93 11.35 -11.49
CA GLN A 344 -17.14 11.82 -10.13
C GLN A 344 -16.62 10.84 -9.08
N MET A 345 -16.29 11.39 -7.90
CA MET A 345 -16.13 10.58 -6.68
C MET A 345 -17.50 10.46 -5.99
N GLY A 346 -17.99 9.24 -5.85
CA GLY A 346 -19.23 8.94 -5.12
C GLY A 346 -19.04 8.95 -3.62
N PHE A 347 -17.98 8.26 -3.14
CA PHE A 347 -17.67 8.15 -1.72
C PHE A 347 -16.17 7.96 -1.48
N ILE A 348 -15.66 8.51 -0.37
CA ILE A 348 -14.29 8.33 0.11
C ILE A 348 -14.33 7.90 1.58
N GLY A 349 -14.01 6.63 1.85
CA GLY A 349 -13.98 6.04 3.18
C GLY A 349 -12.55 5.79 3.68
N LEU A 350 -12.17 6.41 4.79
CA LEU A 350 -10.81 6.41 5.29
C LEU A 350 -10.75 5.79 6.70
N PHE A 351 -9.85 4.85 6.89
CA PHE A 351 -9.49 4.33 8.20
C PHE A 351 -8.13 4.88 8.58
N ASP A 352 -8.10 5.77 9.55
CA ASP A 352 -6.94 6.25 10.28
C ASP A 352 -5.75 6.63 9.38
N THR A 353 -5.89 7.69 8.57
CA THR A 353 -4.90 8.11 7.57
C THR A 353 -3.53 8.41 8.17
N VAL A 354 -2.52 7.64 7.78
CA VAL A 354 -1.10 7.85 8.13
C VAL A 354 -0.29 7.95 6.82
N PRO A 355 0.14 9.15 6.41
CA PRO A 355 0.76 9.35 5.08
C PRO A 355 2.21 8.86 5.00
N SER A 356 2.91 8.86 6.13
CA SER A 356 4.30 8.39 6.20
C SER A 356 4.57 7.63 7.47
N VAL A 357 5.34 6.57 7.34
CA VAL A 357 6.02 5.94 8.47
C VAL A 357 7.46 6.43 8.41
N GLY A 358 7.93 7.07 9.47
CA GLY A 358 9.30 7.55 9.54
C GLY A 358 10.27 6.39 9.37
N GLY A 359 10.87 6.28 8.18
CA GLY A 359 11.94 5.34 7.92
C GLY A 359 13.28 5.88 8.38
N LEU A 360 14.25 5.00 8.53
CA LEU A 360 15.68 5.30 8.79
C LEU A 360 16.25 6.41 7.87
N ALA A 361 15.69 6.57 6.67
CA ALA A 361 16.12 7.57 5.69
C ALA A 361 15.80 9.01 6.07
N ASN A 362 14.84 9.24 6.97
CA ASN A 362 14.42 10.58 7.40
C ASN A 362 14.90 10.94 8.83
N LEU A 363 15.79 10.13 9.44
CA LEU A 363 16.34 10.37 10.79
C LEU A 363 15.27 10.77 11.83
N GLY A 364 14.09 10.15 11.78
CA GLY A 364 12.99 10.42 12.70
C GLY A 364 12.21 11.74 12.47
N TYR A 365 12.44 12.47 11.38
CA TYR A 365 11.67 13.66 11.04
C TYR A 365 10.31 13.31 10.44
N ILE A 366 9.39 12.88 11.29
CA ILE A 366 7.98 12.56 10.95
C ILE A 366 7.10 13.82 10.93
N ARG A 367 7.65 14.97 11.27
CA ARG A 367 6.91 16.22 11.50
C ARG A 367 6.55 16.99 10.22
N SER A 368 6.87 16.48 9.03
CA SER A 368 6.47 17.17 7.80
C SER A 368 5.01 16.88 7.48
N GLN A 369 4.17 17.91 7.51
CA GLN A 369 2.79 17.89 7.04
C GLN A 369 2.70 17.54 5.55
N THR A 370 3.71 17.93 4.80
CA THR A 370 3.78 17.74 3.35
C THR A 370 4.67 16.57 3.01
N GLN A 371 4.09 15.56 2.38
CA GLN A 371 4.83 14.50 1.71
C GLN A 371 5.02 14.94 0.25
N PRO A 372 6.24 15.26 -0.19
CA PRO A 372 6.47 15.71 -1.56
C PRO A 372 5.89 14.74 -2.58
N GLY A 373 4.97 15.24 -3.42
CA GLY A 373 4.31 14.47 -4.46
C GLY A 373 3.00 13.76 -4.06
N LEU A 374 2.57 13.87 -2.79
CA LEU A 374 1.26 13.37 -2.36
C LEU A 374 0.25 14.52 -2.22
N LYS A 375 -0.91 14.38 -2.83
CA LYS A 375 -2.06 15.29 -2.69
C LYS A 375 -3.02 14.71 -1.66
N LEU A 376 -3.00 15.25 -0.44
CA LEU A 376 -3.79 14.72 0.68
C LEU A 376 -4.98 15.61 1.03
N TYR A 377 -4.99 16.87 0.63
CA TYR A 377 -6.11 17.75 0.84
C TYR A 377 -7.29 17.37 -0.06
N LEU A 378 -8.48 17.29 0.51
CA LEU A 378 -9.73 16.95 -0.18
C LEU A 378 -10.69 18.14 -0.08
N PRO A 379 -10.71 19.07 -1.04
CA PRO A 379 -11.62 20.21 -1.00
C PRO A 379 -13.10 19.74 -0.98
N ARG A 380 -13.89 20.21 -0.01
CA ARG A 380 -15.28 19.79 0.16
C ARG A 380 -16.14 19.98 -1.09
N ARG A 381 -15.86 21.03 -1.87
CA ARG A 381 -16.59 21.31 -3.11
C ARG A 381 -16.40 20.22 -4.20
N LEU A 382 -15.23 19.56 -4.20
CA LEU A 382 -14.92 18.49 -5.14
C LEU A 382 -15.31 17.12 -4.57
N PHE A 383 -15.21 16.94 -3.26
CA PHE A 383 -15.42 15.67 -2.58
C PHE A 383 -16.45 15.82 -1.45
N PRO A 384 -17.76 15.84 -1.74
CA PRO A 384 -18.79 16.07 -0.73
C PRO A 384 -18.95 14.93 0.27
N ASN A 385 -18.62 13.71 -0.11
CA ASN A 385 -18.86 12.47 0.64
C ASN A 385 -17.55 11.83 1.12
N VAL A 386 -16.93 12.45 2.11
CA VAL A 386 -15.72 11.91 2.76
C VAL A 386 -16.02 11.58 4.22
N VAL A 387 -15.60 10.40 4.66
CA VAL A 387 -15.69 9.94 6.05
C VAL A 387 -14.35 9.37 6.48
N GLN A 388 -13.85 9.78 7.65
CA GLN A 388 -12.68 9.19 8.28
C GLN A 388 -13.02 8.64 9.67
N LEU A 389 -12.66 7.38 9.91
CA LEU A 389 -12.59 6.80 11.25
C LEU A 389 -11.17 6.94 11.78
N ALA A 390 -11.00 7.56 12.94
CA ALA A 390 -9.70 7.87 13.54
C ALA A 390 -9.52 7.13 14.89
N ALA A 391 -8.34 6.57 15.12
CA ALA A 391 -7.99 5.83 16.33
C ALA A 391 -7.78 6.77 17.51
N ARG A 392 -8.52 6.55 18.60
CA ARG A 392 -8.44 7.34 19.84
C ARG A 392 -7.18 7.03 20.64
N ASP A 393 -6.83 5.75 20.73
CA ASP A 393 -5.83 5.25 21.67
C ASP A 393 -4.45 5.03 21.02
N GLU A 394 -4.28 5.42 19.75
CA GLU A 394 -2.99 5.37 19.07
C GLU A 394 -2.06 6.48 19.60
N ILE A 395 -0.87 6.10 20.06
CA ILE A 395 0.11 7.01 20.65
C ILE A 395 1.53 6.84 20.09
N ARG A 396 1.73 5.96 19.09
CA ARG A 396 3.04 5.79 18.47
C ARG A 396 3.52 7.07 17.81
N ALA A 397 4.79 7.40 18.03
CA ALA A 397 5.39 8.64 17.51
C ALA A 397 5.44 8.69 15.98
N ASN A 398 5.52 7.54 15.33
CA ASN A 398 5.60 7.41 13.86
C ASN A 398 4.24 7.17 13.17
N PHE A 399 3.12 7.30 13.89
CA PHE A 399 1.76 7.13 13.36
C PHE A 399 0.95 8.44 13.45
N ALA A 400 1.53 9.53 12.96
CA ALA A 400 0.83 10.82 12.92
C ALA A 400 -0.45 10.73 12.08
N LEU A 401 -1.58 11.23 12.63
CA LEU A 401 -2.86 11.25 11.93
C LEU A 401 -2.95 12.45 10.99
N ASN A 402 -3.29 12.23 9.72
CA ASN A 402 -3.76 13.29 8.83
C ASN A 402 -5.27 13.42 8.91
N ARG A 403 -5.74 14.52 9.46
CA ARG A 403 -7.15 14.79 9.67
C ARG A 403 -7.88 15.12 8.37
N VAL A 404 -9.21 15.01 8.41
CA VAL A 404 -10.11 15.53 7.37
C VAL A 404 -11.01 16.66 7.89
N LYS A 405 -10.98 16.92 9.20
CA LYS A 405 -11.65 18.10 9.80
C LYS A 405 -10.88 19.38 9.46
N PRO A 406 -11.58 20.52 9.30
CA PRO A 406 -13.02 20.73 9.53
C PRO A 406 -13.92 20.39 8.34
N ASP A 407 -13.38 20.10 7.16
CA ASP A 407 -14.14 20.01 5.91
C ASP A 407 -15.07 18.80 5.85
N HIS A 408 -14.69 17.69 6.51
CA HIS A 408 -15.38 16.41 6.38
C HIS A 408 -15.67 15.75 7.72
N LEU A 409 -16.52 14.70 7.66
CA LEU A 409 -16.87 13.90 8.82
C LEU A 409 -15.66 13.04 9.26
N GLU A 410 -15.23 13.28 10.50
CA GLU A 410 -14.21 12.49 11.18
C GLU A 410 -14.74 12.03 12.53
N ILE A 411 -14.74 10.71 12.73
CA ILE A 411 -15.25 10.04 13.92
C ILE A 411 -14.06 9.42 14.65
N THR A 412 -13.82 9.85 15.89
CA THR A 412 -12.77 9.27 16.74
C THR A 412 -13.37 8.14 17.56
N LEU A 413 -12.80 6.94 17.45
CA LEU A 413 -13.32 5.71 18.03
C LEU A 413 -12.29 5.05 18.94
N PRO A 414 -12.73 4.32 20.00
CA PRO A 414 -11.83 3.56 20.86
C PRO A 414 -10.96 2.57 20.06
N GLY A 415 -9.71 2.42 20.44
CA GLY A 415 -8.79 1.49 19.80
C GLY A 415 -7.56 2.17 19.20
N VAL A 416 -6.58 1.36 18.83
CA VAL A 416 -5.38 1.76 18.13
C VAL A 416 -5.56 1.56 16.62
N HIS A 417 -4.57 1.94 15.85
CA HIS A 417 -4.58 1.97 14.38
C HIS A 417 -5.21 0.74 13.71
N SER A 418 -4.70 -0.45 14.04
CA SER A 418 -5.18 -1.70 13.43
C SER A 418 -6.44 -2.28 14.11
N ASP A 419 -6.85 -1.76 15.30
CA ASP A 419 -8.19 -2.04 15.81
C ASP A 419 -9.27 -1.42 14.92
N LEU A 420 -8.94 -0.30 14.25
CA LEU A 420 -9.86 0.33 13.30
C LEU A 420 -9.77 -0.30 11.90
N GLY A 421 -8.56 -0.43 11.37
CA GLY A 421 -8.35 -0.88 10.01
C GLY A 421 -8.42 -2.40 9.81
N GLY A 422 -8.33 -3.18 10.88
CA GLY A 422 -8.19 -4.63 10.82
C GLY A 422 -6.73 -5.07 10.65
N GLY A 423 -6.53 -6.39 10.62
CA GLY A 423 -5.22 -7.03 10.51
C GLY A 423 -4.84 -7.83 11.75
N TYR A 424 -5.39 -7.54 12.91
CA TYR A 424 -5.17 -8.37 14.10
C TYR A 424 -6.01 -9.66 14.05
N PHE A 425 -5.41 -10.75 14.48
CA PHE A 425 -6.11 -12.02 14.63
C PHE A 425 -7.25 -11.95 15.66
N PRO A 426 -8.31 -12.77 15.51
CA PRO A 426 -9.40 -12.85 16.49
C PRO A 426 -8.94 -13.17 17.90
N GLN A 427 -7.82 -13.88 18.05
CA GLN A 427 -7.21 -14.20 19.34
C GLN A 427 -5.69 -14.16 19.18
N SER A 428 -5.02 -13.42 20.06
CA SER A 428 -3.57 -13.35 20.15
C SER A 428 -3.12 -13.14 21.59
N GLU A 429 -1.84 -13.37 21.86
CA GLU A 429 -1.21 -13.00 23.13
C GLU A 429 -0.30 -11.80 22.91
N GLU A 430 -0.53 -10.72 23.63
CA GLU A 430 0.41 -9.62 23.75
C GLU A 430 1.46 -9.94 24.81
N ASN A 431 2.70 -9.79 24.42
CA ASN A 431 3.87 -9.95 25.31
C ASN A 431 4.87 -8.83 24.98
N LEU A 432 4.61 -7.62 25.49
CA LEU A 432 5.21 -6.37 25.06
C LEU A 432 5.89 -5.63 26.20
N LEU A 433 7.04 -5.02 25.95
CA LEU A 433 7.62 -4.07 26.89
C LEU A 433 6.85 -2.75 26.82
N ILE A 434 6.23 -2.36 27.93
CA ILE A 434 5.45 -1.13 28.08
C ILE A 434 6.23 -0.04 28.82
N SER A 435 7.49 -0.31 29.15
CA SER A 435 8.50 0.68 29.53
C SER A 435 9.82 0.36 28.82
N PRO A 436 10.67 1.37 28.57
CA PRO A 436 11.99 1.12 28.00
C PRO A 436 12.82 0.24 28.94
N MET A 437 13.58 -0.70 28.37
CA MET A 437 14.50 -1.54 29.11
C MET A 437 15.64 -0.67 29.65
N GLN A 438 15.74 -0.56 30.96
CA GLN A 438 16.85 0.11 31.63
C GLN A 438 18.00 -0.86 31.86
N VAL A 439 19.24 -0.34 31.85
CA VAL A 439 20.47 -1.09 32.10
C VAL A 439 21.29 -0.38 33.17
N LEU A 440 21.92 -1.18 34.06
CA LEU A 440 22.77 -0.65 35.11
C LEU A 440 23.97 -1.60 35.32
N VAL A 441 25.15 -1.04 35.53
CA VAL A 441 26.35 -1.77 35.99
C VAL A 441 26.31 -1.87 37.52
N VAL A 442 26.42 -3.07 38.02
CA VAL A 442 26.42 -3.34 39.47
C VAL A 442 27.50 -4.35 39.81
N THR A 443 27.91 -4.41 41.09
CA THR A 443 28.80 -5.45 41.57
C THR A 443 28.19 -6.84 41.39
N GLY A 444 29.01 -7.87 41.16
CA GLY A 444 28.56 -9.22 40.84
C GLY A 444 27.62 -9.86 41.87
N THR A 445 27.69 -9.45 43.13
CA THR A 445 26.82 -9.92 44.22
C THR A 445 25.49 -9.17 44.33
N THR A 446 25.30 -8.04 43.63
CA THR A 446 24.10 -7.23 43.76
C THR A 446 22.92 -7.93 43.06
N ASP A 447 21.84 -8.19 43.79
CA ASP A 447 20.55 -8.60 43.18
C ASP A 447 19.87 -7.40 42.49
N VAL A 448 19.38 -7.62 41.28
CA VAL A 448 18.69 -6.61 40.45
C VAL A 448 17.52 -5.96 41.22
N LYS A 449 16.83 -6.69 42.07
CA LYS A 449 15.69 -6.22 42.88
C LYS A 449 16.04 -5.06 43.81
N TYR A 450 17.30 -4.89 44.17
CA TYR A 450 17.76 -3.79 45.03
C TYR A 450 18.27 -2.59 44.23
N THR A 451 18.20 -2.60 42.91
CA THR A 451 18.72 -1.54 42.06
C THR A 451 17.69 -0.41 41.84
N SER A 452 18.16 0.75 41.35
CA SER A 452 17.29 1.88 40.98
C SER A 452 16.37 1.52 39.81
N ILE A 453 16.90 0.82 38.81
CA ILE A 453 16.11 0.44 37.61
C ILE A 453 14.94 -0.50 37.95
N TYR A 454 15.12 -1.39 38.92
CA TYR A 454 14.01 -2.24 39.37
C TYR A 454 12.95 -1.43 40.12
N ARG A 455 13.34 -0.49 40.98
CA ARG A 455 12.41 0.43 41.66
C ARG A 455 11.68 1.32 40.68
N ASP A 456 12.33 1.76 39.60
CA ASP A 456 11.69 2.53 38.53
C ASP A 456 10.62 1.67 37.80
N ALA A 457 10.92 0.41 37.49
CA ALA A 457 9.96 -0.52 36.93
C ALA A 457 8.77 -0.77 37.87
N GLN A 458 9.02 -0.89 39.21
CA GLN A 458 7.96 -0.98 40.21
C GLN A 458 7.05 0.26 40.22
N ARG A 459 7.64 1.46 40.10
CA ARG A 459 6.89 2.72 40.03
C ARG A 459 6.00 2.76 38.78
N VAL A 460 6.53 2.35 37.64
CA VAL A 460 5.74 2.28 36.39
C VAL A 460 4.63 1.24 36.54
N LYS A 461 4.89 0.08 37.13
CA LYS A 461 3.86 -0.94 37.42
C LYS A 461 2.72 -0.35 38.26
N ALA A 462 3.04 0.31 39.36
CA ALA A 462 2.04 0.94 40.22
C ALA A 462 1.20 2.01 39.46
N GLN A 463 1.78 2.75 38.53
CA GLN A 463 1.06 3.71 37.69
C GLN A 463 0.07 3.02 36.76
N TRP A 464 0.41 1.84 36.19
CA TRP A 464 -0.47 1.05 35.34
C TRP A 464 -1.62 0.42 36.17
N GLU A 465 -1.31 -0.12 37.36
CA GLU A 465 -2.30 -0.64 38.29
C GLU A 465 -3.29 0.45 38.72
N ALA A 466 -2.81 1.65 38.99
CA ALA A 466 -3.65 2.81 39.31
C ALA A 466 -4.58 3.22 38.16
N LYS A 467 -4.22 2.90 36.91
CA LYS A 467 -5.07 3.09 35.72
C LYS A 467 -6.05 1.92 35.50
N GLY A 468 -6.11 0.96 36.44
CA GLY A 468 -7.03 -0.17 36.42
C GLY A 468 -6.55 -1.39 35.61
N TRP A 469 -5.24 -1.53 35.41
CA TRP A 469 -4.66 -2.75 34.83
C TRP A 469 -4.48 -3.82 35.92
N PRO A 470 -4.89 -5.06 35.69
CA PRO A 470 -4.68 -6.17 36.63
C PRO A 470 -3.18 -6.44 36.84
N SER A 471 -2.79 -6.64 38.10
CA SER A 471 -1.38 -6.87 38.46
C SER A 471 -0.80 -8.14 37.83
N GLU A 472 -1.62 -9.14 37.57
CA GLU A 472 -1.26 -10.40 36.91
C GLU A 472 -0.90 -10.24 35.42
N MET A 473 -1.35 -9.16 34.79
CA MET A 473 -0.96 -8.81 33.40
C MET A 473 0.36 -8.04 33.34
N LEU A 474 0.90 -7.61 34.48
CA LEU A 474 2.04 -6.70 34.57
C LEU A 474 3.23 -7.39 35.26
N GLU A 475 4.27 -7.68 34.49
CA GLU A 475 5.46 -8.36 34.98
C GLU A 475 6.70 -7.45 34.91
N ILE A 476 7.49 -7.38 35.99
CA ILE A 476 8.80 -6.74 35.93
C ILE A 476 9.79 -7.78 35.44
N VAL A 477 10.23 -7.62 34.20
CA VAL A 477 11.19 -8.53 33.59
C VAL A 477 12.63 -8.05 33.84
N THR A 478 13.47 -9.01 34.20
CA THR A 478 14.90 -8.82 34.45
C THR A 478 15.68 -9.83 33.58
N PRO A 479 15.69 -9.63 32.24
CA PRO A 479 16.35 -10.59 31.38
C PRO A 479 17.84 -10.63 31.67
N TYR A 480 18.45 -11.68 31.28
CA TYR A 480 19.82 -12.13 31.36
C TYR A 480 20.86 -11.13 31.93
N VAL A 481 21.54 -11.55 32.95
CA VAL A 481 22.69 -10.85 33.57
C VAL A 481 23.96 -11.20 32.79
N ARG A 482 24.61 -10.21 32.19
CA ARG A 482 25.88 -10.39 31.49
C ARG A 482 27.05 -9.88 32.33
N GLY A 483 28.12 -10.69 32.44
CA GLY A 483 29.40 -10.21 32.96
C GLY A 483 30.02 -9.17 32.01
N LEU A 484 30.67 -8.16 32.55
CA LEU A 484 31.46 -7.22 31.76
C LEU A 484 32.67 -7.92 31.13
N PRO A 485 33.19 -7.43 29.98
CA PRO A 485 34.40 -7.92 29.37
C PRO A 485 35.58 -7.82 30.36
N PRO A 486 36.57 -8.73 30.33
CA PRO A 486 37.72 -8.73 31.27
C PRO A 486 38.45 -7.39 31.36
N SER A 487 38.49 -6.63 30.27
CA SER A 487 39.10 -5.28 30.22
C SER A 487 38.34 -4.21 31.02
N GLN A 488 37.10 -4.49 31.44
CA GLN A 488 36.24 -3.59 32.23
C GLN A 488 35.89 -4.17 33.60
N GLN A 489 36.48 -5.29 33.97
CA GLN A 489 36.23 -5.94 35.25
C GLN A 489 37.24 -5.51 36.32
N ASN A 490 36.75 -5.25 37.52
CA ASN A 490 37.58 -5.15 38.71
C ASN A 490 37.93 -6.57 39.18
N SER A 491 39.22 -6.87 39.35
CA SER A 491 39.74 -8.22 39.63
C SER A 491 39.26 -8.87 40.94
N PHE A 492 38.75 -8.09 41.89
CA PHE A 492 38.28 -8.59 43.19
C PHE A 492 36.77 -8.84 43.30
N ASN A 493 35.96 -8.17 42.45
CA ASN A 493 34.52 -8.37 42.42
C ASN A 493 34.02 -8.01 41.03
N PRO A 494 33.81 -9.00 40.14
CA PRO A 494 33.48 -8.74 38.75
C PRO A 494 32.13 -8.03 38.66
N ASP A 495 32.11 -6.88 38.01
CA ASP A 495 30.89 -6.15 37.74
C ASP A 495 30.03 -6.87 36.68
N LYS A 496 28.74 -6.68 36.77
CA LYS A 496 27.75 -7.23 35.82
C LYS A 496 26.76 -6.19 35.37
N LEU A 497 26.22 -6.38 34.17
CA LEU A 497 25.06 -5.62 33.67
C LEU A 497 23.78 -6.29 34.12
N VAL A 498 22.87 -5.49 34.69
CA VAL A 498 21.52 -5.91 35.05
C VAL A 498 20.51 -5.07 34.27
N TYR A 499 19.37 -5.66 33.96
CA TYR A 499 18.33 -5.05 33.18
C TYR A 499 17.00 -5.11 33.93
N ALA A 500 16.13 -4.12 33.73
CA ALA A 500 14.75 -4.15 34.20
C ALA A 500 13.83 -3.33 33.29
N ALA A 501 12.63 -3.85 33.06
CA ALA A 501 11.54 -3.16 32.38
C ALA A 501 10.19 -3.70 32.87
N LEU A 502 9.13 -2.95 32.62
CA LEU A 502 7.76 -3.45 32.79
C LEU A 502 7.27 -4.07 31.48
N GLN A 503 6.75 -5.27 31.56
CA GLN A 503 6.16 -6.05 30.49
C GLN A 503 4.66 -6.22 30.72
N LEU A 504 3.87 -6.08 29.67
CA LEU A 504 2.46 -6.46 29.61
C LEU A 504 2.37 -7.85 28.98
N LYS A 505 1.67 -8.75 29.65
CA LYS A 505 1.34 -10.07 29.13
C LYS A 505 -0.15 -10.35 29.30
N ARG A 506 -0.87 -10.53 28.19
CA ARG A 506 -2.32 -10.78 28.23
C ARG A 506 -2.82 -11.40 26.93
N PRO A 507 -3.94 -12.15 26.98
CA PRO A 507 -4.72 -12.43 25.79
C PRO A 507 -5.43 -11.15 25.31
N VAL A 508 -5.49 -10.95 23.99
CA VAL A 508 -6.20 -9.84 23.35
C VAL A 508 -6.96 -10.33 22.14
N ARG A 509 -8.02 -9.63 21.75
CA ARG A 509 -8.93 -10.02 20.68
C ARG A 509 -9.07 -8.95 19.62
N GLY A 510 -9.03 -9.35 18.32
CA GLY A 510 -9.04 -8.44 17.16
C GLY A 510 -10.40 -8.10 16.58
N GLU A 511 -11.50 -8.65 17.15
CA GLU A 511 -12.84 -8.48 16.56
C GLU A 511 -13.44 -7.08 16.72
N LEU A 512 -12.79 -6.18 17.49
CA LEU A 512 -13.20 -4.77 17.56
C LEU A 512 -13.20 -4.10 16.18
N SER A 513 -12.26 -4.47 15.32
CA SER A 513 -12.20 -3.99 13.94
C SER A 513 -13.47 -4.28 13.14
N ARG A 514 -14.19 -5.36 13.46
CA ARG A 514 -15.45 -5.75 12.81
C ARG A 514 -16.62 -4.85 13.18
N VAL A 515 -16.58 -4.23 14.36
CA VAL A 515 -17.53 -3.16 14.75
C VAL A 515 -17.31 -1.95 13.82
N TYR A 516 -16.07 -1.56 13.59
CA TYR A 516 -15.73 -0.40 12.73
C TYR A 516 -15.94 -0.68 11.24
N LEU A 517 -15.81 -1.94 10.82
CA LEU A 517 -16.29 -2.38 9.49
C LEU A 517 -17.77 -2.03 9.29
N ARG A 518 -18.63 -2.36 10.26
CA ARG A 518 -20.07 -2.08 10.22
C ARG A 518 -20.38 -0.60 10.21
N VAL A 519 -19.65 0.18 11.00
CA VAL A 519 -19.80 1.65 11.01
C VAL A 519 -19.49 2.22 9.63
N MET A 520 -18.36 1.87 9.02
CA MET A 520 -18.00 2.37 7.68
C MET A 520 -18.95 1.86 6.60
N TYR A 521 -19.35 0.59 6.68
CA TYR A 521 -20.34 -0.01 5.77
C TYR A 521 -21.67 0.76 5.82
N ALA A 522 -22.18 1.07 7.00
CA ALA A 522 -23.44 1.80 7.17
C ALA A 522 -23.33 3.24 6.65
N LEU A 523 -22.25 3.96 7.01
CA LEU A 523 -22.00 5.34 6.57
C LEU A 523 -21.83 5.45 5.05
N ALA A 524 -21.18 4.49 4.43
CA ALA A 524 -21.01 4.45 2.98
C ALA A 524 -22.34 4.12 2.27
N LYS A 525 -23.10 3.16 2.81
CA LYS A 525 -24.41 2.77 2.29
C LYS A 525 -25.42 3.92 2.35
N GLU A 526 -25.44 4.66 3.45
CA GLU A 526 -26.26 5.87 3.62
C GLU A 526 -25.94 6.92 2.53
N ARG A 527 -24.69 6.97 2.04
CA ARG A 527 -24.20 7.88 1.00
C ARG A 527 -24.22 7.26 -0.41
N GLY A 528 -24.99 6.19 -0.59
CA GLY A 528 -25.30 5.61 -1.90
C GLY A 528 -24.27 4.61 -2.44
N VAL A 529 -23.32 4.13 -1.61
CA VAL A 529 -22.48 2.98 -1.98
C VAL A 529 -23.30 1.70 -1.91
N ARG A 530 -23.20 0.87 -2.93
CA ARG A 530 -23.90 -0.42 -2.96
C ARG A 530 -22.99 -1.52 -2.45
N PHE A 531 -23.50 -2.27 -1.47
CA PHE A 531 -22.85 -3.46 -0.93
C PHE A 531 -23.80 -4.66 -1.00
N LYS A 532 -23.21 -5.85 -1.06
CA LYS A 532 -23.89 -7.10 -0.74
C LYS A 532 -24.33 -7.06 0.72
N GLN A 533 -25.33 -7.85 1.08
CA GLN A 533 -25.72 -7.98 2.48
C GLN A 533 -24.55 -8.57 3.28
N LEU A 534 -24.28 -7.98 4.42
CA LEU A 534 -23.27 -8.49 5.35
C LEU A 534 -23.83 -9.74 6.01
N ASP A 535 -23.16 -10.88 5.82
CA ASP A 535 -23.51 -12.15 6.48
C ASP A 535 -22.90 -12.18 7.89
N GLU A 536 -23.73 -11.96 8.89
CA GLU A 536 -23.30 -11.91 10.29
C GLU A 536 -22.82 -13.27 10.83
N GLN A 537 -23.15 -14.36 10.16
CA GLN A 537 -22.71 -15.71 10.54
C GLN A 537 -21.34 -16.06 9.95
N TYR A 538 -20.90 -15.32 8.94
CA TYR A 538 -19.59 -15.58 8.32
C TYR A 538 -18.47 -15.22 9.30
N PRO A 539 -17.52 -16.13 9.58
CA PRO A 539 -16.52 -15.97 10.63
C PRO A 539 -15.74 -14.65 10.60
N SER A 540 -15.42 -14.12 9.40
CA SER A 540 -14.70 -12.86 9.24
C SER A 540 -15.54 -11.62 9.57
N TYR A 541 -16.86 -11.75 9.66
CA TYR A 541 -17.79 -10.64 9.96
C TYR A 541 -18.45 -10.77 11.34
N THR A 542 -18.50 -11.97 11.92
CA THR A 542 -19.12 -12.20 13.23
C THR A 542 -18.43 -11.37 14.31
N ILE A 543 -19.22 -10.72 15.16
CA ILE A 543 -18.74 -10.03 16.36
C ILE A 543 -19.17 -10.78 17.63
N PRO A 544 -18.36 -10.75 18.70
CA PRO A 544 -18.73 -11.31 20.00
C PRO A 544 -20.01 -10.69 20.55
N ALA A 545 -20.83 -11.49 21.26
CA ALA A 545 -22.10 -11.04 21.83
C ALA A 545 -21.93 -9.79 22.71
N GLU A 546 -20.82 -9.70 23.45
CA GLU A 546 -20.51 -8.57 24.34
C GLU A 546 -20.20 -7.25 23.61
N LEU A 547 -19.91 -7.30 22.29
CA LEU A 547 -19.74 -6.11 21.45
C LEU A 547 -21.00 -5.75 20.65
N GLN A 548 -22.05 -6.58 20.68
CA GLN A 548 -23.24 -6.41 19.85
C GLN A 548 -23.93 -5.07 20.13
N ALA A 549 -24.24 -4.79 21.39
CA ALA A 549 -24.92 -3.55 21.79
C ALA A 549 -24.09 -2.30 21.47
N LEU A 550 -22.76 -2.38 21.64
CA LEU A 550 -21.82 -1.31 21.25
C LEU A 550 -21.86 -1.08 19.74
N SER A 551 -21.82 -2.17 18.95
CA SER A 551 -21.87 -2.12 17.49
C SER A 551 -23.17 -1.48 16.98
N GLU A 552 -24.30 -1.86 17.52
CA GLU A 552 -25.62 -1.31 17.14
C GLU A 552 -25.69 0.21 17.41
N ARG A 553 -25.22 0.65 18.59
CA ARG A 553 -25.17 2.09 18.91
C ARG A 553 -24.22 2.85 17.99
N PHE A 554 -23.03 2.32 17.72
CA PHE A 554 -22.06 2.97 16.85
C PHE A 554 -22.57 3.06 15.40
N VAL A 555 -23.24 2.04 14.91
CA VAL A 555 -23.90 2.07 13.59
C VAL A 555 -25.04 3.08 13.55
N ALA A 556 -25.75 3.26 14.67
CA ALA A 556 -26.80 4.28 14.81
C ALA A 556 -26.25 5.72 15.00
N GLY A 557 -24.93 5.90 15.08
CA GLY A 557 -24.28 7.20 15.20
C GLY A 557 -24.03 7.70 16.62
N ASP A 558 -24.30 6.90 17.64
CA ASP A 558 -23.92 7.18 19.03
C ASP A 558 -22.60 6.48 19.37
N TYR A 559 -21.52 7.26 19.34
CA TYR A 559 -20.13 6.78 19.55
C TYR A 559 -19.69 6.87 21.03
N SER A 560 -20.62 7.08 21.95
CA SER A 560 -20.32 7.11 23.38
C SER A 560 -20.07 5.71 23.94
N THR A 561 -19.23 5.63 24.96
CA THR A 561 -18.92 4.40 25.70
C THR A 561 -19.22 4.57 27.18
N THR A 562 -19.74 3.54 27.81
CA THR A 562 -19.92 3.48 29.26
C THR A 562 -18.60 3.12 29.96
N PRO A 563 -18.42 3.40 31.27
CA PRO A 563 -17.24 2.97 32.01
C PRO A 563 -16.98 1.46 31.98
N ALA A 564 -18.04 0.65 31.96
CA ALA A 564 -17.92 -0.80 31.86
C ALA A 564 -17.42 -1.24 30.48
N GLU A 565 -17.91 -0.62 29.41
CA GLU A 565 -17.44 -0.86 28.04
C GLU A 565 -15.98 -0.38 27.88
N GLU A 566 -15.62 0.78 28.41
CA GLU A 566 -14.23 1.24 28.39
C GLU A 566 -13.28 0.24 29.07
N GLN A 567 -13.69 -0.35 30.19
CA GLN A 567 -12.92 -1.37 30.88
C GLN A 567 -12.82 -2.66 30.05
N LEU A 568 -13.95 -3.13 29.50
CA LEU A 568 -14.01 -4.31 28.63
C LEU A 568 -13.11 -4.13 27.42
N LEU A 569 -13.25 -3.00 26.69
CA LEU A 569 -12.48 -2.70 25.51
C LEU A 569 -10.99 -2.66 25.83
N ARG A 570 -10.58 -1.92 26.84
CA ARG A 570 -9.18 -1.78 27.25
C ARG A 570 -8.53 -3.09 27.63
N LEU A 571 -9.22 -3.94 28.38
CA LEU A 571 -8.63 -5.17 28.90
C LEU A 571 -8.66 -6.34 27.90
N LYS A 572 -9.56 -6.30 26.90
CA LYS A 572 -9.81 -7.47 26.06
C LYS A 572 -9.69 -7.22 24.56
N TYR A 573 -9.90 -5.99 24.07
CA TYR A 573 -10.04 -5.69 22.65
C TYR A 573 -9.08 -4.64 22.12
N ILE A 574 -8.77 -3.59 22.89
CA ILE A 574 -7.84 -2.55 22.43
C ILE A 574 -6.41 -3.08 22.57
N HIS A 575 -5.72 -3.21 21.45
CA HIS A 575 -4.32 -3.63 21.42
C HIS A 575 -3.38 -2.55 21.96
N THR A 576 -2.19 -2.97 22.38
CA THR A 576 -1.11 -2.09 22.82
C THR A 576 -0.14 -1.89 21.66
N SER A 577 -0.44 -0.96 20.75
CA SER A 577 0.39 -0.69 19.57
C SER A 577 1.76 -0.07 19.92
N ALA A 578 1.78 0.79 20.96
CA ALA A 578 3.00 1.44 21.41
C ALA A 578 3.77 0.54 22.38
N SER A 579 4.98 0.16 21.98
CA SER A 579 5.81 -0.76 22.75
C SER A 579 7.32 -0.45 22.57
N TRP A 580 8.13 -1.05 23.45
CA TRP A 580 9.57 -0.93 23.41
C TRP A 580 10.17 -2.28 23.02
N ASN A 581 11.13 -2.29 22.10
CA ASN A 581 11.81 -3.53 21.74
C ASN A 581 12.80 -3.91 22.84
N PRO A 582 12.96 -5.21 23.16
CA PRO A 582 14.05 -5.66 24.03
C PRO A 582 15.39 -5.33 23.37
N PRO A 583 16.44 -5.00 24.15
CA PRO A 583 17.75 -4.75 23.59
C PRO A 583 18.26 -6.01 22.88
N THR A 584 18.61 -5.88 21.60
CA THR A 584 19.22 -6.95 20.84
C THR A 584 20.65 -7.12 21.32
N ILE A 585 20.92 -8.16 22.08
CA ILE A 585 22.26 -8.51 22.53
C ILE A 585 22.93 -9.30 21.40
N LEU A 586 23.63 -8.61 20.52
CA LEU A 586 24.51 -9.26 19.56
C LEU A 586 25.67 -9.93 20.31
N GLN A 587 25.91 -11.19 20.00
CA GLN A 587 26.99 -11.97 20.61
C GLN A 587 28.33 -11.22 20.40
N GLY A 588 28.99 -10.80 21.51
CA GLY A 588 30.27 -10.11 21.46
C GLY A 588 30.27 -8.57 21.51
N SER A 589 29.12 -7.91 21.38
CA SER A 589 29.01 -6.45 21.47
C SER A 589 28.62 -5.99 22.88
N THR A 590 29.11 -4.82 23.30
CA THR A 590 28.58 -4.11 24.47
C THR A 590 27.10 -3.81 24.22
N PRO A 591 26.19 -4.05 25.18
CA PRO A 591 24.79 -3.65 25.03
C PRO A 591 24.72 -2.14 24.76
N ARG A 592 24.09 -1.74 23.67
CA ARG A 592 23.90 -0.33 23.37
C ARG A 592 22.89 0.25 24.35
N THR A 593 23.08 1.49 24.73
CA THR A 593 22.14 2.22 25.56
C THR A 593 20.81 2.41 24.80
N SER A 594 19.72 2.63 25.53
CA SER A 594 18.38 2.83 24.94
C SER A 594 18.30 3.95 23.87
N ALA A 595 19.24 4.90 23.89
CA ALA A 595 19.34 5.97 22.88
C ALA A 595 19.81 5.48 21.49
N GLU A 596 20.40 4.29 21.40
CA GLU A 596 20.92 3.72 20.14
C GLU A 596 19.98 2.69 19.51
N LEU A 597 18.86 2.38 20.17
CA LEU A 597 17.83 1.49 19.66
C LEU A 597 16.76 2.32 18.93
N LEU A 598 16.59 2.05 17.65
CA LEU A 598 15.49 2.61 16.88
C LEU A 598 14.19 1.91 17.30
N TYR A 599 13.44 2.57 18.18
CA TYR A 599 12.15 2.06 18.62
C TYR A 599 11.07 2.44 17.60
N PHE A 600 10.74 1.54 16.68
CA PHE A 600 9.72 1.78 15.66
C PHE A 600 8.33 2.01 16.24
N ASN A 601 8.02 1.39 17.37
CA ASN A 601 6.71 1.47 18.00
C ASN A 601 6.71 2.30 19.28
N ALA A 602 7.76 3.11 19.53
CA ALA A 602 7.81 3.94 20.74
C ALA A 602 6.63 4.93 20.79
N PRO A 603 6.03 5.15 21.97
CA PRO A 603 5.05 6.19 22.15
C PRO A 603 5.69 7.58 22.01
N THR A 604 4.86 8.58 21.75
CA THR A 604 5.25 9.99 21.91
C THR A 604 5.64 10.27 23.36
N THR A 605 6.48 11.27 23.57
CA THR A 605 7.01 11.60 24.91
C THR A 605 5.93 12.00 25.91
N ASP A 606 4.86 12.64 25.42
CA ASP A 606 3.71 13.09 26.20
C ASP A 606 2.51 12.13 26.18
N GLY A 607 2.61 11.03 25.42
CA GLY A 607 1.52 10.09 25.22
C GLY A 607 0.38 10.64 24.35
N ILE A 608 0.62 11.76 23.63
CA ILE A 608 -0.38 12.38 22.75
C ILE A 608 0.02 12.15 21.30
N ARG A 609 -0.88 11.58 20.52
CA ARG A 609 -0.67 11.35 19.10
C ARG A 609 -0.49 12.65 18.33
N VAL A 610 0.53 12.72 17.49
CA VAL A 610 0.71 13.85 16.54
C VAL A 610 -0.43 13.83 15.51
N GLN A 611 -1.02 15.03 15.27
CA GLN A 611 -2.10 15.20 14.31
C GLN A 611 -1.78 16.35 13.36
N HIS A 612 -1.92 16.11 12.05
CA HIS A 612 -1.76 17.10 11.00
C HIS A 612 -3.12 17.63 10.57
N PRO A 613 -3.31 18.95 10.49
CA PRO A 613 -4.56 19.55 10.08
C PRO A 613 -4.86 19.25 8.59
N HIS A 614 -6.14 19.36 8.23
CA HIS A 614 -6.60 19.26 6.85
C HIS A 614 -6.51 20.63 6.19
N VAL A 615 -5.41 20.89 5.51
CA VAL A 615 -5.11 22.17 4.85
C VAL A 615 -4.62 21.90 3.43
N PRO A 616 -4.78 22.84 2.49
CA PRO A 616 -4.21 22.73 1.14
C PRO A 616 -2.71 22.43 1.17
N ASP A 617 -2.27 21.56 0.24
CA ASP A 617 -0.88 21.09 0.09
C ASP A 617 0.05 22.23 -0.33
#